data_8b99814b95a1f43139e109ba8d5c9318
#
_entry.id   8b99814b95a1f43139e109ba8d5c9318
#
_cell.length_a   1.000
_cell.length_b   1.000
_cell.length_c   1.000
_cell.angle_alpha   90.00
_cell.angle_beta   90.00
_cell.angle_gamma   90.00
#
_symmetry.space_group_name_H-M   'P 1'
#
loop_
_entity.id
_entity.type
_entity.pdbx_description
1 polymer ?
#
loop_
_entity_poly.entity_id
_entity_poly.type
_entity_poly.pdbx_seq_one_letter_code
_entity_poly.pdbx_strand_id
1 'polypeptide(L)'
;METIVFHPEKDKNAITEAAAILRRGGLLGIPTETVYGLGANALDEEAVLHIFEAKGRPQDNPLILHVPGADWLERYCCDIPPAAYTLAERFWPGPLTMILPRRDNVPLRTTGGLDTVGVRCPDHPMTLAIIRESGIPVAAPSGNTSGRPSPTTARHMLEDMDGKIDGIVDGGPCAVGVESTIIDLTVTPPRLLRPGGLPLEALEEVLGEVAVDKAVRQKLADGERAKAPGMKYRHYAPKAPVTVITGTPGASAAYIAAHLTADSGVICFDEYAPLFEGHIIHRLGPAADKLAQARHVFDALRTFDDTDVPEIFAQCPDESGLGLAVSNRLKKAAGFHVIEAPRPLVVGITGPTGAGKTSALRALEQLGGCVLDCDAIYHEMLRTDNDLRGAITAAFGDVFTPDGQLDRQKLGTLVFGDAAQLNRLNAIIYDQLPRELDRRMALSPAPIVGIDAINLVESGLAKLCDRTLAVIAPAENRVRRIMARDGITEEYARLRVAAQKDDAFYRTHCTDMLVNTSATPEAFQAEALAFFREIARK
;
A
#
# COMPACT_ATOMS: atom_id res chain seq x y z
N MET A 1 -22.73 -21.50 28.04
CA MET A 1 -23.54 -21.54 26.77
C MET A 1 -22.68 -22.17 25.71
N GLU A 2 -23.18 -23.01 24.84
CA GLU A 2 -22.43 -23.55 23.69
C GLU A 2 -22.72 -22.66 22.48
N THR A 3 -21.69 -22.19 21.78
CA THR A 3 -21.86 -21.37 20.60
C THR A 3 -22.07 -22.26 19.36
N ILE A 4 -23.21 -22.15 18.70
CA ILE A 4 -23.55 -22.97 17.53
C ILE A 4 -22.89 -22.39 16.28
N VAL A 5 -22.20 -23.22 15.48
CA VAL A 5 -21.68 -22.77 14.17
C VAL A 5 -22.62 -23.24 13.06
N PHE A 6 -23.25 -22.30 12.38
CA PHE A 6 -24.16 -22.54 11.25
C PHE A 6 -23.38 -22.61 9.94
N HIS A 7 -23.69 -23.62 9.13
CA HIS A 7 -23.11 -23.81 7.79
C HIS A 7 -24.23 -23.79 6.74
N PRO A 8 -24.67 -22.62 6.24
CA PRO A 8 -25.81 -22.50 5.32
C PRO A 8 -25.67 -23.30 4.03
N GLU A 9 -24.44 -23.58 3.61
CA GLU A 9 -24.20 -24.46 2.45
C GLU A 9 -24.58 -25.93 2.69
N LYS A 10 -24.62 -26.37 3.95
CA LYS A 10 -24.93 -27.73 4.36
C LYS A 10 -26.31 -27.88 5.00
N ASP A 11 -26.81 -26.79 5.61
CA ASP A 11 -28.10 -26.77 6.31
C ASP A 11 -29.01 -25.66 5.75
N LYS A 12 -30.11 -26.08 5.15
CA LYS A 12 -31.10 -25.18 4.55
C LYS A 12 -31.87 -24.33 5.58
N ASN A 13 -31.91 -24.75 6.84
CA ASN A 13 -32.58 -24.03 7.91
C ASN A 13 -31.68 -23.02 8.61
N ALA A 14 -30.38 -23.07 8.38
CA ALA A 14 -29.38 -22.24 9.07
C ALA A 14 -29.70 -20.73 9.04
N ILE A 15 -30.19 -20.20 7.91
CA ILE A 15 -30.59 -18.78 7.79
C ILE A 15 -31.80 -18.48 8.67
N THR A 16 -32.81 -19.33 8.65
CA THR A 16 -34.06 -19.15 9.44
C THR A 16 -33.77 -19.25 10.95
N GLU A 17 -32.93 -20.20 11.35
CA GLU A 17 -32.51 -20.36 12.75
C GLU A 17 -31.65 -19.17 13.22
N ALA A 18 -30.70 -18.72 12.39
CA ALA A 18 -29.90 -17.54 12.64
C ALA A 18 -30.78 -16.28 12.81
N ALA A 19 -31.77 -16.08 11.91
CA ALA A 19 -32.72 -14.99 12.02
C ALA A 19 -33.59 -15.08 13.28
N ALA A 20 -33.97 -16.28 13.71
CA ALA A 20 -34.72 -16.50 14.95
C ALA A 20 -33.90 -16.12 16.21
N ILE A 21 -32.58 -16.33 16.20
CA ILE A 21 -31.69 -15.85 17.28
C ILE A 21 -31.82 -14.33 17.44
N LEU A 22 -31.69 -13.57 16.33
CA LEU A 22 -31.81 -12.11 16.37
C LEU A 22 -33.19 -11.64 16.82
N ARG A 23 -34.28 -12.28 16.35
CA ARG A 23 -35.65 -11.93 16.76
C ARG A 23 -35.92 -12.10 18.24
N ARG A 24 -35.28 -13.09 18.90
CA ARG A 24 -35.44 -13.31 20.35
C ARG A 24 -34.46 -12.52 21.23
N GLY A 25 -33.69 -11.56 20.64
CA GLY A 25 -32.72 -10.74 21.36
C GLY A 25 -31.36 -11.42 21.61
N GLY A 26 -31.09 -12.54 20.93
CA GLY A 26 -29.82 -13.25 21.04
C GLY A 26 -28.69 -12.61 20.22
N LEU A 27 -27.46 -13.10 20.42
CA LEU A 27 -26.24 -12.64 19.76
C LEU A 27 -25.81 -13.60 18.66
N LEU A 28 -25.54 -13.06 17.47
CA LEU A 28 -25.16 -13.84 16.29
C LEU A 28 -23.90 -13.29 15.62
N GLY A 29 -22.91 -14.16 15.42
CA GLY A 29 -21.78 -13.87 14.51
C GLY A 29 -22.24 -13.90 13.06
N ILE A 30 -22.08 -12.79 12.34
CA ILE A 30 -22.48 -12.66 10.93
C ILE A 30 -21.26 -12.39 10.02
N PRO A 31 -21.15 -13.12 8.89
CA PRO A 31 -20.10 -12.87 7.90
C PRO A 31 -20.42 -11.61 7.10
N THR A 32 -19.41 -10.82 6.76
CA THR A 32 -19.50 -9.73 5.79
C THR A 32 -18.29 -9.75 4.85
N GLU A 33 -18.34 -8.96 3.79
CA GLU A 33 -17.22 -8.80 2.87
C GLU A 33 -16.00 -8.14 3.56
N THR A 34 -16.23 -7.38 4.64
CA THR A 34 -15.21 -6.63 5.38
C THR A 34 -14.59 -7.44 6.51
N VAL A 35 -15.33 -7.65 7.60
CA VAL A 35 -14.96 -8.44 8.78
C VAL A 35 -16.20 -9.13 9.33
N TYR A 36 -16.05 -10.18 10.13
CA TYR A 36 -17.17 -10.75 10.86
C TYR A 36 -17.70 -9.77 11.89
N GLY A 37 -19.03 -9.59 11.91
CA GLY A 37 -19.73 -8.74 12.86
C GLY A 37 -20.39 -9.53 14.00
N LEU A 38 -20.48 -8.94 15.19
CA LEU A 38 -21.32 -9.44 16.27
C LEU A 38 -22.68 -8.77 16.21
N GLY A 39 -23.68 -9.46 15.70
CA GLY A 39 -25.02 -8.96 15.42
C GLY A 39 -25.99 -9.14 16.57
N ALA A 40 -26.84 -8.13 16.79
CA ALA A 40 -28.03 -8.18 17.63
C ALA A 40 -29.13 -7.29 17.05
N ASN A 41 -30.37 -7.41 17.57
CA ASN A 41 -31.47 -6.51 17.23
C ASN A 41 -31.11 -5.07 17.63
N ALA A 42 -30.95 -4.19 16.64
CA ALA A 42 -30.54 -2.80 16.87
C ALA A 42 -31.59 -1.93 17.60
N LEU A 43 -32.85 -2.38 17.61
CA LEU A 43 -33.98 -1.68 18.22
C LEU A 43 -34.27 -2.16 19.65
N ASP A 44 -33.55 -3.18 20.13
CA ASP A 44 -33.70 -3.75 21.46
C ASP A 44 -32.48 -3.36 22.32
N GLU A 45 -32.71 -2.48 23.30
CA GLU A 45 -31.65 -1.98 24.18
C GLU A 45 -30.97 -3.07 25.00
N GLU A 46 -31.67 -4.13 25.36
CA GLU A 46 -31.12 -5.25 26.13
C GLU A 46 -30.23 -6.11 25.24
N ALA A 47 -30.69 -6.45 24.02
CA ALA A 47 -29.88 -7.15 23.04
C ALA A 47 -28.61 -6.37 22.67
N VAL A 48 -28.70 -5.06 22.53
CA VAL A 48 -27.53 -4.19 22.31
C VAL A 48 -26.58 -4.18 23.52
N LEU A 49 -27.10 -4.20 24.76
CA LEU A 49 -26.28 -4.28 25.95
C LEU A 49 -25.44 -5.57 25.96
N HIS A 50 -26.02 -6.69 25.58
CA HIS A 50 -25.32 -7.98 25.50
C HIS A 50 -24.13 -7.95 24.51
N ILE A 51 -24.19 -7.13 23.41
CA ILE A 51 -23.02 -6.92 22.54
C ILE A 51 -21.86 -6.29 23.33
N PHE A 52 -22.13 -5.24 24.12
CA PHE A 52 -21.09 -4.57 24.90
C PHE A 52 -20.49 -5.50 25.95
N GLU A 53 -21.31 -6.31 26.62
CA GLU A 53 -20.90 -7.27 27.63
C GLU A 53 -20.04 -8.41 27.03
N ALA A 54 -20.50 -9.05 25.95
CA ALA A 54 -19.78 -10.13 25.29
C ALA A 54 -18.39 -9.71 24.79
N LYS A 55 -18.27 -8.46 24.33
CA LYS A 55 -17.01 -7.89 23.83
C LYS A 55 -16.13 -7.26 24.90
N GLY A 56 -16.65 -6.95 26.08
CA GLY A 56 -15.99 -6.03 27.03
C GLY A 56 -15.81 -4.61 26.42
N ARG A 57 -16.80 -4.15 25.65
CA ARG A 57 -16.74 -2.87 24.92
C ARG A 57 -17.33 -1.73 25.74
N PRO A 58 -16.73 -0.53 25.75
CA PRO A 58 -17.34 0.66 26.35
C PRO A 58 -18.66 1.05 25.66
N GLN A 59 -19.69 1.37 26.44
CA GLN A 59 -21.03 1.67 25.93
C GLN A 59 -21.16 3.05 25.24
N ASP A 60 -20.17 3.93 25.40
CA ASP A 60 -20.08 5.23 24.70
C ASP A 60 -19.57 5.12 23.25
N ASN A 61 -19.30 3.91 22.78
CA ASN A 61 -18.77 3.64 21.44
C ASN A 61 -19.92 3.17 20.52
N PRO A 62 -20.43 4.01 19.58
CA PRO A 62 -21.64 3.73 18.80
C PRO A 62 -21.53 2.45 17.99
N LEU A 63 -22.67 1.88 17.61
CA LEU A 63 -22.79 0.73 16.73
C LEU A 63 -23.30 1.15 15.36
N ILE A 64 -23.10 0.28 14.35
CA ILE A 64 -23.55 0.48 12.97
C ILE A 64 -24.76 -0.41 12.73
N LEU A 65 -25.86 0.18 12.21
CA LEU A 65 -27.03 -0.55 11.75
C LEU A 65 -26.75 -1.18 10.38
N HIS A 66 -26.93 -2.48 10.29
CA HIS A 66 -26.89 -3.20 9.03
C HIS A 66 -28.32 -3.38 8.50
N VAL A 67 -28.54 -2.93 7.27
CA VAL A 67 -29.83 -2.94 6.57
C VAL A 67 -29.71 -3.68 5.23
N PRO A 68 -30.82 -4.19 4.66
CA PRO A 68 -30.77 -4.97 3.42
C PRO A 68 -30.79 -4.12 2.14
N GLY A 69 -30.93 -2.80 2.26
CA GLY A 69 -31.00 -1.87 1.14
C GLY A 69 -31.28 -0.43 1.57
N ALA A 70 -31.17 0.49 0.61
CA ALA A 70 -31.41 1.92 0.81
C ALA A 70 -32.88 2.27 1.15
N ASP A 71 -33.82 1.40 0.77
CA ASP A 71 -35.27 1.52 1.09
C ASP A 71 -35.55 1.47 2.60
N TRP A 72 -34.56 1.03 3.41
CA TRP A 72 -34.69 1.03 4.85
C TRP A 72 -34.14 2.31 5.52
N LEU A 73 -33.46 3.19 4.79
CA LEU A 73 -32.89 4.42 5.36
C LEU A 73 -33.94 5.27 6.05
N GLU A 74 -35.08 5.52 5.40
CA GLU A 74 -36.18 6.35 5.94
C GLU A 74 -36.87 5.75 7.17
N ARG A 75 -36.65 4.46 7.45
CA ARG A 75 -37.19 3.82 8.66
C ARG A 75 -36.45 4.23 9.92
N TYR A 76 -35.14 4.53 9.79
CA TYR A 76 -34.21 4.74 10.92
C TYR A 76 -33.51 6.09 10.90
N CYS A 77 -33.54 6.80 9.79
CA CYS A 77 -32.90 8.10 9.61
C CYS A 77 -33.91 9.17 9.21
N CYS A 78 -33.63 10.41 9.57
CA CYS A 78 -34.34 11.61 9.12
C CYS A 78 -33.37 12.58 8.44
N ASP A 79 -33.89 13.62 7.78
CA ASP A 79 -33.09 14.66 7.12
C ASP A 79 -31.98 14.09 6.21
N ILE A 80 -32.32 13.04 5.45
CA ILE A 80 -31.38 12.28 4.63
C ILE A 80 -30.97 13.14 3.42
N PRO A 81 -29.67 13.51 3.28
CA PRO A 81 -29.24 14.32 2.14
C PRO A 81 -29.27 13.50 0.84
N PRO A 82 -29.50 14.11 -0.33
CA PRO A 82 -29.47 13.42 -1.63
C PRO A 82 -28.18 12.62 -1.88
N ALA A 83 -27.05 13.11 -1.39
CA ALA A 83 -25.77 12.43 -1.46
C ALA A 83 -25.80 11.01 -0.86
N ALA A 84 -26.61 10.76 0.17
CA ALA A 84 -26.74 9.44 0.79
C ALA A 84 -27.34 8.42 -0.19
N TYR A 85 -28.34 8.81 -0.96
CA TYR A 85 -28.94 7.93 -1.98
C TYR A 85 -27.99 7.68 -3.16
N THR A 86 -27.27 8.72 -3.61
CA THR A 86 -26.27 8.59 -4.67
C THR A 86 -25.13 7.64 -4.25
N LEU A 87 -24.67 7.74 -3.01
CA LEU A 87 -23.63 6.85 -2.47
C LEU A 87 -24.16 5.42 -2.30
N ALA A 88 -25.42 5.25 -1.83
CA ALA A 88 -26.05 3.94 -1.70
C ALA A 88 -26.25 3.27 -3.06
N GLU A 89 -26.70 4.00 -4.09
CA GLU A 89 -26.84 3.47 -5.45
C GLU A 89 -25.53 2.96 -6.02
N ARG A 90 -24.42 3.67 -5.75
CA ARG A 90 -23.10 3.34 -6.32
C ARG A 90 -22.33 2.29 -5.53
N PHE A 91 -22.48 2.27 -4.20
CA PHE A 91 -21.59 1.50 -3.31
C PHE A 91 -22.30 0.52 -2.38
N TRP A 92 -23.64 0.39 -2.43
CA TRP A 92 -24.40 -0.60 -1.69
C TRP A 92 -25.02 -1.66 -2.60
N PRO A 93 -24.98 -2.93 -2.20
CA PRO A 93 -24.30 -3.47 -1.01
C PRO A 93 -22.79 -3.31 -1.10
N GLY A 94 -22.12 -3.02 0.06
CA GLY A 94 -20.68 -2.83 0.06
C GLY A 94 -20.10 -2.22 1.33
N PRO A 95 -18.79 -1.94 1.31
CA PRO A 95 -18.01 -1.56 2.48
C PRO A 95 -18.12 -0.06 2.84
N LEU A 96 -19.29 0.53 2.71
CA LEU A 96 -19.59 1.93 3.02
C LEU A 96 -20.62 2.05 4.15
N THR A 97 -20.26 2.78 5.21
CA THR A 97 -21.13 3.22 6.29
C THR A 97 -21.35 4.73 6.20
N MET A 98 -22.61 5.15 6.20
CA MET A 98 -23.00 6.56 6.21
C MET A 98 -23.52 6.95 7.58
N ILE A 99 -23.01 8.04 8.16
CA ILE A 99 -23.54 8.65 9.38
C ILE A 99 -24.61 9.64 8.98
N LEU A 100 -25.82 9.44 9.53
CA LEU A 100 -27.02 10.22 9.25
C LEU A 100 -27.73 10.57 10.55
N PRO A 101 -28.59 11.62 10.61
CA PRO A 101 -29.43 11.90 11.76
C PRO A 101 -30.40 10.71 12.01
N ARG A 102 -30.43 10.23 13.27
CA ARG A 102 -31.29 9.10 13.66
C ARG A 102 -32.75 9.52 13.83
N ARG A 103 -33.67 8.58 13.66
CA ARG A 103 -35.04 8.68 14.15
C ARG A 103 -35.14 8.20 15.60
N ASP A 104 -36.17 8.63 16.32
CA ASP A 104 -36.40 8.30 17.74
C ASP A 104 -36.62 6.81 18.02
N ASN A 105 -37.00 6.04 17.01
CA ASN A 105 -37.15 4.57 17.11
C ASN A 105 -35.80 3.83 17.19
N VAL A 106 -34.67 4.50 16.91
CA VAL A 106 -33.34 3.94 17.13
C VAL A 106 -32.88 4.30 18.55
N PRO A 107 -32.64 3.33 19.44
CA PRO A 107 -32.27 3.62 20.83
C PRO A 107 -30.97 4.39 20.95
N LEU A 108 -30.88 5.28 21.94
CA LEU A 108 -29.64 6.00 22.26
C LEU A 108 -28.49 5.07 22.66
N ARG A 109 -28.79 3.93 23.24
CA ARG A 109 -27.79 2.91 23.55
C ARG A 109 -27.11 2.39 22.29
N THR A 110 -27.83 2.18 21.21
CA THR A 110 -27.29 1.75 19.91
C THR A 110 -26.35 2.79 19.30
N THR A 111 -26.67 4.06 19.47
CA THR A 111 -25.86 5.17 18.94
C THR A 111 -24.81 5.69 19.94
N GLY A 112 -24.62 5.04 21.09
CA GLY A 112 -23.71 5.51 22.14
C GLY A 112 -24.10 6.90 22.66
N GLY A 113 -25.43 7.23 22.63
CA GLY A 113 -25.99 8.51 23.06
C GLY A 113 -25.79 9.65 22.05
N LEU A 114 -25.54 9.36 20.77
CA LEU A 114 -25.47 10.35 19.69
C LEU A 114 -26.84 10.52 19.02
N ASP A 115 -27.10 11.73 18.51
CA ASP A 115 -28.29 12.01 17.67
C ASP A 115 -28.11 11.57 16.20
N THR A 116 -27.01 10.89 15.92
CA THR A 116 -26.67 10.33 14.62
C THR A 116 -26.51 8.82 14.69
N VAL A 117 -26.70 8.15 13.58
CA VAL A 117 -26.55 6.69 13.44
C VAL A 117 -25.75 6.33 12.20
N GLY A 118 -24.86 5.35 12.31
CA GLY A 118 -24.18 4.76 11.17
C GLY A 118 -25.06 3.68 10.54
N VAL A 119 -25.28 3.74 9.23
CA VAL A 119 -26.06 2.75 8.49
C VAL A 119 -25.23 2.18 7.35
N ARG A 120 -25.35 0.86 7.12
CA ARG A 120 -24.61 0.13 6.09
C ARG A 120 -25.45 -1.00 5.50
N CYS A 121 -25.33 -1.24 4.20
CA CYS A 121 -25.81 -2.45 3.53
C CYS A 121 -24.59 -3.33 3.19
N PRO A 122 -24.33 -4.44 3.92
CA PRO A 122 -23.14 -5.27 3.70
C PRO A 122 -23.27 -6.10 2.42
N ASP A 123 -22.16 -6.32 1.71
CA ASP A 123 -22.13 -7.18 0.53
C ASP A 123 -21.84 -8.64 0.90
N HIS A 124 -22.81 -9.28 1.56
CA HIS A 124 -22.73 -10.70 1.87
C HIS A 124 -24.12 -11.36 1.79
N PRO A 125 -24.31 -12.33 0.89
CA PRO A 125 -25.65 -12.88 0.59
C PRO A 125 -26.32 -13.51 1.82
N MET A 126 -25.56 -14.24 2.67
CA MET A 126 -26.10 -14.88 3.88
C MET A 126 -26.55 -13.81 4.88
N THR A 127 -25.77 -12.77 5.12
CA THR A 127 -26.12 -11.68 6.05
C THR A 127 -27.34 -10.90 5.56
N LEU A 128 -27.41 -10.58 4.26
CA LEU A 128 -28.59 -9.94 3.69
C LEU A 128 -29.85 -10.81 3.83
N ALA A 129 -29.73 -12.13 3.62
CA ALA A 129 -30.82 -13.08 3.82
C ALA A 129 -31.30 -13.10 5.28
N ILE A 130 -30.37 -13.14 6.25
CA ILE A 130 -30.67 -13.13 7.69
C ILE A 130 -31.38 -11.81 8.08
N ILE A 131 -30.91 -10.65 7.60
CA ILE A 131 -31.54 -9.35 7.89
C ILE A 131 -32.97 -9.31 7.32
N ARG A 132 -33.17 -9.76 6.07
CA ARG A 132 -34.50 -9.82 5.45
C ARG A 132 -35.44 -10.78 6.15
N GLU A 133 -34.96 -11.99 6.48
CA GLU A 133 -35.73 -13.02 7.18
C GLU A 133 -36.09 -12.59 8.61
N SER A 134 -35.16 -11.92 9.31
CA SER A 134 -35.44 -11.41 10.66
C SER A 134 -36.40 -10.22 10.67
N GLY A 135 -36.42 -9.42 9.60
CA GLY A 135 -37.26 -8.21 9.48
C GLY A 135 -36.84 -7.05 10.36
N ILE A 136 -35.62 -7.10 10.98
CA ILE A 136 -35.07 -6.11 11.91
C ILE A 136 -33.70 -5.60 11.44
N PRO A 137 -33.34 -4.34 11.73
CA PRO A 137 -32.00 -3.85 11.50
C PRO A 137 -31.04 -4.49 12.51
N VAL A 138 -29.85 -4.86 12.07
CA VAL A 138 -28.87 -5.56 12.90
C VAL A 138 -27.76 -4.60 13.31
N ALA A 139 -27.62 -4.33 14.62
CA ALA A 139 -26.46 -3.64 15.16
C ALA A 139 -25.29 -4.61 15.16
N ALA A 140 -24.21 -4.31 14.43
CA ALA A 140 -23.06 -5.20 14.35
C ALA A 140 -21.73 -4.46 14.33
N PRO A 141 -21.04 -4.34 15.48
CA PRO A 141 -19.60 -4.06 15.53
C PRO A 141 -18.82 -5.29 15.06
N SER A 142 -17.50 -5.14 14.82
CA SER A 142 -16.62 -6.30 14.57
C SER A 142 -16.72 -7.35 15.69
N GLY A 143 -16.62 -8.63 15.35
CA GLY A 143 -16.89 -9.75 16.27
C GLY A 143 -15.73 -10.15 17.19
N ASN A 144 -14.73 -9.29 17.42
CA ASN A 144 -13.60 -9.51 18.32
C ASN A 144 -13.87 -9.09 19.76
N THR A 145 -13.16 -9.64 20.73
CA THR A 145 -13.00 -9.03 22.06
C THR A 145 -12.40 -7.63 21.90
N SER A 146 -12.89 -6.66 22.69
CA SER A 146 -12.47 -5.24 22.54
C SER A 146 -10.96 -5.07 22.63
N GLY A 147 -10.38 -4.35 21.68
CA GLY A 147 -8.94 -4.12 21.56
C GLY A 147 -8.17 -5.10 20.68
N ARG A 148 -8.65 -6.33 20.51
CA ARG A 148 -8.02 -7.34 19.63
C ARG A 148 -8.25 -7.04 18.13
N PRO A 149 -7.43 -7.59 17.21
CA PRO A 149 -7.65 -7.48 15.78
C PRO A 149 -9.02 -8.03 15.34
N SER A 150 -9.65 -7.40 14.35
CA SER A 150 -10.98 -7.80 13.88
C SER A 150 -10.95 -9.20 13.24
N PRO A 151 -12.00 -10.04 13.42
CA PRO A 151 -12.06 -11.37 12.84
C PRO A 151 -12.39 -11.30 11.35
N THR A 152 -11.63 -12.04 10.54
CA THR A 152 -11.85 -12.16 9.08
C THR A 152 -12.30 -13.54 8.66
N THR A 153 -12.46 -14.46 9.61
CA THR A 153 -12.98 -15.82 9.45
C THR A 153 -13.88 -16.19 10.62
N ALA A 154 -14.76 -17.20 10.43
CA ALA A 154 -15.58 -17.76 11.51
C ALA A 154 -14.71 -18.32 12.64
N ARG A 155 -13.54 -18.89 12.32
CA ARG A 155 -12.56 -19.38 13.30
C ARG A 155 -12.07 -18.25 14.22
N HIS A 156 -11.64 -17.11 13.67
CA HIS A 156 -11.20 -15.97 14.48
C HIS A 156 -12.31 -15.46 15.40
N MET A 157 -13.57 -15.49 14.91
CA MET A 157 -14.70 -15.09 15.74
C MET A 157 -14.97 -16.10 16.86
N LEU A 158 -14.87 -17.39 16.58
CA LEU A 158 -15.03 -18.44 17.58
C LEU A 158 -13.95 -18.33 18.68
N GLU A 159 -12.69 -18.08 18.31
CA GLU A 159 -11.59 -17.85 19.28
C GLU A 159 -11.90 -16.74 20.30
N ASP A 160 -12.62 -15.70 19.88
CA ASP A 160 -12.95 -14.55 20.74
C ASP A 160 -14.29 -14.70 21.48
N MET A 161 -15.29 -15.39 20.87
CA MET A 161 -16.69 -15.33 21.27
C MET A 161 -17.29 -16.68 21.69
N ASP A 162 -16.53 -17.77 21.64
CA ASP A 162 -17.05 -19.07 22.08
C ASP A 162 -17.55 -19.03 23.54
N GLY A 163 -18.71 -19.63 23.77
CA GLY A 163 -19.39 -19.63 25.06
C GLY A 163 -20.04 -18.30 25.49
N LYS A 164 -19.91 -17.23 24.69
CA LYS A 164 -20.44 -15.89 25.01
C LYS A 164 -21.64 -15.48 24.14
N ILE A 165 -21.85 -16.17 23.00
CA ILE A 165 -22.89 -15.84 22.01
C ILE A 165 -23.64 -17.07 21.58
N ASP A 166 -24.86 -16.89 21.03
CA ASP A 166 -25.75 -17.98 20.65
C ASP A 166 -25.26 -18.75 19.41
N GLY A 167 -24.69 -18.04 18.42
CA GLY A 167 -24.22 -18.73 17.22
C GLY A 167 -23.33 -17.87 16.33
N ILE A 168 -22.69 -18.52 15.35
CA ILE A 168 -21.87 -17.92 14.31
C ILE A 168 -22.30 -18.53 12.97
N VAL A 169 -22.54 -17.68 11.97
CA VAL A 169 -22.78 -18.15 10.60
C VAL A 169 -21.44 -18.17 9.86
N ASP A 170 -20.99 -19.34 9.44
CA ASP A 170 -19.76 -19.49 8.67
C ASP A 170 -20.04 -19.18 7.18
N GLY A 171 -19.57 -18.02 6.73
CA GLY A 171 -19.63 -17.54 5.34
C GLY A 171 -18.28 -17.58 4.63
N GLY A 172 -17.28 -18.26 5.21
CA GLY A 172 -15.92 -18.27 4.67
C GLY A 172 -15.11 -17.01 5.01
N PRO A 173 -13.93 -16.84 4.41
CA PRO A 173 -13.05 -15.69 4.65
C PRO A 173 -13.61 -14.41 4.01
N CYS A 174 -13.39 -13.28 4.68
CA CYS A 174 -13.81 -11.97 4.18
C CYS A 174 -13.03 -11.54 2.92
N ALA A 175 -13.76 -11.03 1.92
CA ALA A 175 -13.17 -10.66 0.63
C ALA A 175 -12.31 -9.38 0.68
N VAL A 176 -12.59 -8.46 1.62
CA VAL A 176 -11.90 -7.17 1.80
C VAL A 176 -10.91 -7.19 2.95
N GLY A 177 -11.30 -7.72 4.12
CA GLY A 177 -10.41 -7.95 5.26
C GLY A 177 -10.21 -6.76 6.22
N VAL A 178 -10.66 -5.56 5.87
CA VAL A 178 -10.70 -4.38 6.76
C VAL A 178 -12.14 -3.88 6.87
N GLU A 179 -12.47 -3.19 7.96
CA GLU A 179 -13.84 -2.70 8.20
C GLU A 179 -14.29 -1.69 7.14
N SER A 180 -15.59 -1.37 7.16
CA SER A 180 -16.21 -0.40 6.26
C SER A 180 -15.61 1.00 6.43
N THR A 181 -15.55 1.73 5.33
CA THR A 181 -15.31 3.18 5.30
C THR A 181 -16.48 3.90 5.93
N ILE A 182 -16.23 4.88 6.80
CA ILE A 182 -17.27 5.66 7.48
C ILE A 182 -17.18 7.10 7.04
N ILE A 183 -18.26 7.59 6.40
CA ILE A 183 -18.45 8.97 5.98
C ILE A 183 -19.54 9.65 6.81
N ASP A 184 -19.26 10.83 7.34
CA ASP A 184 -20.25 11.68 8.04
C ASP A 184 -20.87 12.64 7.03
N LEU A 185 -22.17 12.45 6.76
CA LEU A 185 -22.97 13.26 5.85
C LEU A 185 -23.76 14.35 6.58
N THR A 186 -23.59 14.49 7.90
CA THR A 186 -24.27 15.51 8.70
C THR A 186 -23.50 16.84 8.75
N VAL A 187 -22.35 16.89 8.11
CA VAL A 187 -21.45 18.06 8.05
C VAL A 187 -21.09 18.41 6.60
N THR A 188 -20.70 19.66 6.39
CA THR A 188 -20.26 20.15 5.07
C THR A 188 -18.87 20.77 5.19
N PRO A 189 -17.87 20.35 4.37
CA PRO A 189 -17.95 19.20 3.45
C PRO A 189 -18.15 17.89 4.22
N PRO A 190 -18.66 16.81 3.54
CA PRO A 190 -18.71 15.47 4.11
C PRO A 190 -17.37 15.03 4.67
N ARG A 191 -17.36 14.26 5.76
CA ARG A 191 -16.12 13.97 6.49
C ARG A 191 -15.87 12.48 6.63
N LEU A 192 -14.70 12.02 6.16
CA LEU A 192 -14.20 10.67 6.38
C LEU A 192 -13.81 10.53 7.87
N LEU A 193 -14.54 9.69 8.61
CA LEU A 193 -14.27 9.40 10.04
C LEU A 193 -13.37 8.18 10.21
N ARG A 194 -13.46 7.21 9.31
CA ARG A 194 -12.66 5.98 9.32
C ARG A 194 -12.40 5.50 7.89
N PRO A 195 -11.14 5.39 7.44
CA PRO A 195 -10.84 4.72 6.18
C PRO A 195 -11.10 3.21 6.31
N GLY A 196 -11.55 2.58 5.23
CA GLY A 196 -11.92 1.17 5.21
C GLY A 196 -11.92 0.58 3.81
N GLY A 197 -12.80 -0.40 3.58
CA GLY A 197 -12.86 -1.15 2.33
C GLY A 197 -13.23 -0.35 1.07
N LEU A 198 -13.78 0.86 1.22
CA LEU A 198 -13.99 1.80 0.10
C LEU A 198 -12.92 2.89 0.16
N PRO A 199 -12.10 3.08 -0.89
CA PRO A 199 -11.08 4.13 -0.96
C PRO A 199 -11.67 5.55 -0.85
N LEU A 200 -10.87 6.50 -0.29
CA LEU A 200 -11.25 7.91 -0.21
C LEU A 200 -11.50 8.51 -1.59
N GLU A 201 -10.66 8.18 -2.54
CA GLU A 201 -10.73 8.67 -3.92
C GLU A 201 -12.08 8.32 -4.59
N ALA A 202 -12.64 7.15 -4.28
CA ALA A 202 -13.96 6.75 -4.79
C ALA A 202 -15.10 7.59 -4.19
N LEU A 203 -14.97 8.05 -2.95
CA LEU A 203 -15.91 9.00 -2.34
C LEU A 203 -15.77 10.40 -2.96
N GLU A 204 -14.55 10.85 -3.20
CA GLU A 204 -14.25 12.16 -3.81
C GLU A 204 -14.77 12.25 -5.26
N GLU A 205 -14.74 11.14 -6.02
CA GLU A 205 -15.35 11.09 -7.36
C GLU A 205 -16.87 11.39 -7.35
N VAL A 206 -17.56 11.04 -6.26
CA VAL A 206 -19.03 11.21 -6.15
C VAL A 206 -19.40 12.52 -5.46
N LEU A 207 -18.66 12.86 -4.40
CA LEU A 207 -18.99 13.96 -3.50
C LEU A 207 -18.23 15.25 -3.82
N GLY A 208 -17.16 15.17 -4.61
CA GLY A 208 -16.19 16.24 -4.79
C GLY A 208 -15.25 16.33 -3.58
N GLU A 209 -15.38 17.38 -2.77
CA GLU A 209 -14.54 17.57 -1.59
C GLU A 209 -14.98 16.69 -0.42
N VAL A 210 -14.04 15.93 0.14
CA VAL A 210 -14.23 15.12 1.36
C VAL A 210 -13.16 15.50 2.40
N ALA A 211 -13.58 16.04 3.54
CA ALA A 211 -12.66 16.32 4.64
C ALA A 211 -12.24 15.02 5.35
N VAL A 212 -10.97 14.92 5.75
CA VAL A 212 -10.47 13.77 6.52
C VAL A 212 -10.40 14.16 8.00
N ASP A 213 -11.06 13.37 8.87
CA ASP A 213 -11.02 13.62 10.31
C ASP A 213 -9.61 13.39 10.88
N LYS A 214 -9.22 14.22 11.86
CA LYS A 214 -7.90 14.11 12.50
C LYS A 214 -7.65 12.74 13.14
N ALA A 215 -8.68 12.06 13.64
CA ALA A 215 -8.60 10.73 14.23
C ALA A 215 -8.17 9.63 13.26
N VAL A 216 -8.16 9.90 11.95
CA VAL A 216 -7.63 9.00 10.93
C VAL A 216 -6.10 8.92 11.03
N ARG A 217 -5.44 10.05 11.31
CA ARG A 217 -3.96 10.18 11.30
C ARG A 217 -3.33 10.34 12.67
N GLN A 218 -4.12 10.71 13.70
CA GLN A 218 -3.63 11.02 15.03
C GLN A 218 -4.49 10.38 16.11
N LYS A 219 -3.93 10.17 17.30
CA LYS A 219 -4.70 9.75 18.46
C LYS A 219 -5.64 10.89 18.89
N LEU A 220 -6.91 10.56 19.18
CA LEU A 220 -7.84 11.52 19.78
C LEU A 220 -7.33 11.96 21.14
N ALA A 221 -7.53 13.24 21.48
CA ALA A 221 -7.20 13.77 22.79
C ALA A 221 -8.11 13.17 23.88
N ASP A 222 -7.59 13.15 25.11
CA ASP A 222 -8.39 12.69 26.26
C ASP A 222 -9.62 13.59 26.45
N GLY A 223 -10.80 12.97 26.59
CA GLY A 223 -12.08 13.68 26.73
C GLY A 223 -12.84 13.92 25.41
N GLU A 224 -12.23 13.73 24.25
CA GLU A 224 -12.96 13.81 22.97
C GLU A 224 -13.89 12.61 22.78
N ARG A 225 -15.13 12.88 22.33
CA ARG A 225 -16.14 11.84 22.09
C ARG A 225 -15.96 11.22 20.70
N ALA A 226 -15.96 9.90 20.63
CA ALA A 226 -15.93 9.18 19.35
C ALA A 226 -17.25 9.36 18.60
N LYS A 227 -17.21 9.80 17.35
CA LYS A 227 -18.38 9.91 16.46
C LYS A 227 -18.69 8.63 15.71
N ALA A 228 -17.73 7.71 15.67
CA ALA A 228 -17.84 6.44 14.96
C ALA A 228 -16.98 5.35 15.64
N PRO A 229 -17.27 4.06 15.38
CA PRO A 229 -16.49 2.95 15.91
C PRO A 229 -15.01 3.04 15.50
N GLY A 230 -14.11 2.72 16.44
CA GLY A 230 -12.67 2.63 16.14
C GLY A 230 -11.91 3.96 16.18
N MET A 231 -12.51 5.08 16.63
CA MET A 231 -11.83 6.38 16.71
C MET A 231 -11.01 6.59 18.00
N LYS A 232 -11.49 6.12 19.17
CA LYS A 232 -11.04 6.60 20.49
C LYS A 232 -9.96 5.75 21.18
N TYR A 233 -10.03 4.43 21.07
CA TYR A 233 -9.22 3.52 21.89
C TYR A 233 -8.05 2.91 21.10
N ARG A 234 -7.05 2.35 21.83
CA ARG A 234 -6.07 1.45 21.19
C ARG A 234 -6.84 0.26 20.64
N HIS A 235 -6.77 0.06 19.35
CA HIS A 235 -7.50 -0.98 18.62
C HIS A 235 -6.53 -1.87 17.87
N TYR A 236 -6.93 -3.13 17.64
CA TYR A 236 -6.23 -4.08 16.79
C TYR A 236 -4.85 -4.50 17.31
N ALA A 237 -4.56 -4.20 18.57
CA ALA A 237 -3.24 -4.42 19.12
C ALA A 237 -3.04 -5.88 19.51
N PRO A 238 -1.98 -6.55 19.02
CA PRO A 238 -1.49 -7.80 19.60
C PRO A 238 -0.90 -7.56 20.99
N LYS A 239 -0.54 -8.67 21.69
CA LYS A 239 0.09 -8.60 23.01
C LYS A 239 1.44 -7.88 22.95
N ALA A 240 2.28 -8.24 21.97
CA ALA A 240 3.57 -7.60 21.75
C ALA A 240 3.41 -6.18 21.20
N PRO A 241 4.28 -5.23 21.57
CA PRO A 241 4.30 -3.89 21.02
C PRO A 241 4.65 -3.92 19.53
N VAL A 242 3.95 -3.10 18.74
CA VAL A 242 4.17 -2.96 17.31
C VAL A 242 4.88 -1.63 17.04
N THR A 243 5.92 -1.65 16.22
CA THR A 243 6.55 -0.46 15.62
C THR A 243 6.29 -0.45 14.13
N VAL A 244 5.62 0.59 13.64
CA VAL A 244 5.29 0.75 12.23
C VAL A 244 6.38 1.53 11.53
N ILE A 245 6.90 0.97 10.44
CA ILE A 245 7.92 1.61 9.62
C ILE A 245 7.29 2.10 8.31
N THR A 246 7.26 3.42 8.13
CA THR A 246 6.79 4.10 6.92
C THR A 246 7.97 4.43 6.00
N GLY A 247 7.68 4.91 4.79
CA GLY A 247 8.65 5.19 3.74
C GLY A 247 8.43 4.31 2.52
N THR A 248 9.38 4.31 1.59
CA THR A 248 9.28 3.39 0.45
C THR A 248 9.38 1.93 0.92
N PRO A 249 8.77 0.97 0.20
CA PRO A 249 8.83 -0.44 0.59
C PRO A 249 10.26 -0.96 0.82
N GLY A 250 11.21 -0.58 -0.04
CA GLY A 250 12.62 -0.96 0.10
C GLY A 250 13.30 -0.33 1.32
N ALA A 251 13.07 0.97 1.54
CA ALA A 251 13.66 1.70 2.67
C ALA A 251 13.13 1.17 4.01
N SER A 252 11.82 0.92 4.11
CA SER A 252 11.22 0.35 5.33
C SER A 252 11.74 -1.06 5.63
N ALA A 253 11.92 -1.90 4.59
CA ALA A 253 12.51 -3.23 4.75
C ALA A 253 13.97 -3.15 5.23
N ALA A 254 14.78 -2.28 4.62
CA ALA A 254 16.16 -2.07 5.03
C ALA A 254 16.28 -1.56 6.47
N TYR A 255 15.39 -0.62 6.86
CA TYR A 255 15.35 -0.12 8.23
C TYR A 255 15.06 -1.25 9.22
N ILE A 256 14.02 -2.05 8.95
CA ILE A 256 13.66 -3.19 9.80
C ILE A 256 14.85 -4.14 9.92
N ALA A 257 15.45 -4.59 8.80
CA ALA A 257 16.59 -5.51 8.80
C ALA A 257 17.78 -5.02 9.63
N ALA A 258 18.01 -3.70 9.67
CA ALA A 258 19.09 -3.10 10.45
C ALA A 258 18.79 -2.99 11.96
N HIS A 259 17.53 -3.14 12.40
CA HIS A 259 17.11 -2.92 13.79
C HIS A 259 16.51 -4.16 14.45
N LEU A 260 16.39 -5.30 13.72
CA LEU A 260 15.91 -6.55 14.29
C LEU A 260 16.83 -7.07 15.39
N THR A 261 16.23 -7.54 16.48
CA THR A 261 16.86 -8.41 17.46
C THR A 261 16.56 -9.88 17.14
N ALA A 262 17.25 -10.83 17.75
CA ALA A 262 17.08 -12.25 17.42
C ALA A 262 15.64 -12.76 17.55
N ASP A 263 14.85 -12.20 18.48
CA ASP A 263 13.50 -12.64 18.81
C ASP A 263 12.40 -11.72 18.26
N SER A 264 12.74 -10.69 17.46
CA SER A 264 11.76 -9.76 16.89
C SER A 264 10.85 -10.48 15.88
N GLY A 265 9.55 -10.13 15.90
CA GLY A 265 8.58 -10.52 14.88
C GLY A 265 8.50 -9.49 13.75
N VAL A 266 8.17 -9.92 12.54
CA VAL A 266 8.10 -9.03 11.36
C VAL A 266 6.80 -9.22 10.60
N ILE A 267 6.12 -8.10 10.31
CA ILE A 267 5.05 -8.02 9.32
C ILE A 267 5.62 -7.32 8.09
N CYS A 268 5.66 -7.98 6.94
CA CYS A 268 6.34 -7.46 5.75
C CYS A 268 5.57 -7.72 4.46
N PHE A 269 5.99 -7.02 3.39
CA PHE A 269 5.57 -7.36 2.03
C PHE A 269 6.34 -8.58 1.53
N ASP A 270 5.74 -9.31 0.59
CA ASP A 270 6.25 -10.59 0.10
C ASP A 270 7.67 -10.51 -0.46
N GLU A 271 7.99 -9.43 -1.16
CA GLU A 271 9.27 -9.20 -1.81
C GLU A 271 10.44 -9.13 -0.82
N TYR A 272 10.16 -8.75 0.43
CA TYR A 272 11.20 -8.53 1.45
C TYR A 272 11.31 -9.64 2.48
N ALA A 273 10.42 -10.63 2.46
CA ALA A 273 10.47 -11.75 3.39
C ALA A 273 11.85 -12.45 3.46
N PRO A 274 12.60 -12.61 2.34
CA PRO A 274 13.93 -13.19 2.39
C PRO A 274 14.95 -12.39 3.23
N LEU A 275 14.75 -11.08 3.43
CA LEU A 275 15.63 -10.26 4.28
C LEU A 275 15.48 -10.57 5.78
N PHE A 276 14.42 -11.28 6.17
CA PHE A 276 14.04 -11.52 7.54
C PHE A 276 14.09 -13.02 7.91
N GLU A 277 14.82 -13.83 7.12
CA GLU A 277 14.98 -15.25 7.41
C GLU A 277 15.55 -15.47 8.82
N GLY A 278 14.97 -16.43 9.54
CA GLY A 278 15.31 -16.73 10.93
C GLY A 278 14.40 -16.04 11.97
N HIS A 279 13.54 -15.12 11.57
CA HIS A 279 12.54 -14.47 12.42
C HIS A 279 11.14 -15.04 12.18
N ILE A 280 10.19 -14.76 13.10
CA ILE A 280 8.77 -15.04 12.86
C ILE A 280 8.23 -13.96 11.92
N ILE A 281 7.82 -14.37 10.71
CA ILE A 281 7.41 -13.49 9.63
C ILE A 281 5.94 -13.72 9.30
N HIS A 282 5.15 -12.65 9.23
CA HIS A 282 3.82 -12.65 8.62
C HIS A 282 3.79 -11.73 7.40
N ARG A 283 3.36 -12.31 6.27
CA ARG A 283 3.32 -11.61 4.99
C ARG A 283 1.99 -10.90 4.79
N LEU A 284 2.04 -9.65 4.35
CA LEU A 284 0.85 -8.88 3.99
C LEU A 284 0.39 -9.11 2.55
N GLY A 285 1.24 -9.69 1.71
CA GLY A 285 1.08 -9.75 0.26
C GLY A 285 2.08 -8.83 -0.44
N PRO A 286 2.03 -8.74 -1.79
CA PRO A 286 2.90 -7.88 -2.58
C PRO A 286 2.79 -6.40 -2.18
N ALA A 287 3.90 -5.65 -2.24
CA ALA A 287 3.92 -4.21 -1.92
C ALA A 287 2.94 -3.38 -2.77
N ALA A 288 2.69 -3.80 -4.00
CA ALA A 288 1.76 -3.15 -4.91
C ALA A 288 0.28 -3.57 -4.72
N ASP A 289 0.01 -4.71 -4.07
CA ASP A 289 -1.36 -5.24 -3.92
C ASP A 289 -2.00 -4.83 -2.58
N LYS A 290 -2.63 -3.66 -2.57
CA LYS A 290 -3.29 -3.12 -1.38
C LYS A 290 -4.49 -3.96 -0.92
N LEU A 291 -5.14 -4.71 -1.82
CA LEU A 291 -6.24 -5.60 -1.47
C LEU A 291 -5.74 -6.85 -0.72
N ALA A 292 -4.65 -7.46 -1.19
CA ALA A 292 -4.01 -8.55 -0.46
C ALA A 292 -3.58 -8.09 0.95
N GLN A 293 -2.98 -6.92 1.06
CA GLN A 293 -2.56 -6.34 2.34
C GLN A 293 -3.76 -6.12 3.29
N ALA A 294 -4.86 -5.61 2.78
CA ALA A 294 -6.09 -5.42 3.55
C ALA A 294 -6.66 -6.76 4.08
N ARG A 295 -6.61 -7.82 3.26
CA ARG A 295 -7.06 -9.16 3.65
C ARG A 295 -6.23 -9.80 4.76
N HIS A 296 -4.92 -9.52 4.78
CA HIS A 296 -3.98 -10.19 5.67
C HIS A 296 -3.64 -9.41 6.93
N VAL A 297 -3.87 -8.09 7.01
CA VAL A 297 -3.40 -7.24 8.11
C VAL A 297 -3.90 -7.70 9.49
N PHE A 298 -5.16 -8.11 9.61
CA PHE A 298 -5.68 -8.58 10.90
C PHE A 298 -5.22 -9.99 11.24
N ASP A 299 -5.13 -10.88 10.26
CA ASP A 299 -4.58 -12.22 10.45
C ASP A 299 -3.11 -12.14 10.90
N ALA A 300 -2.30 -11.33 10.25
CA ALA A 300 -0.91 -11.10 10.63
C ALA A 300 -0.78 -10.59 12.08
N LEU A 301 -1.63 -9.62 12.49
CA LEU A 301 -1.61 -9.12 13.86
C LEU A 301 -2.09 -10.15 14.88
N ARG A 302 -3.08 -11.02 14.53
CA ARG A 302 -3.60 -12.07 15.43
C ARG A 302 -2.58 -13.16 15.69
N THR A 303 -1.91 -13.62 14.64
CA THR A 303 -1.01 -14.77 14.74
C THR A 303 0.16 -14.51 15.70
N PHE A 304 0.56 -13.24 15.89
CA PHE A 304 1.57 -12.90 16.88
C PHE A 304 1.10 -13.09 18.33
N ASP A 305 -0.22 -13.14 18.60
CA ASP A 305 -0.74 -13.45 19.95
C ASP A 305 -0.43 -14.87 20.41
N ASP A 306 -0.13 -15.78 19.48
CA ASP A 306 0.25 -17.18 19.73
C ASP A 306 1.78 -17.37 19.79
N THR A 307 2.55 -16.28 19.82
CA THR A 307 4.01 -16.26 19.89
C THR A 307 4.50 -15.51 21.11
N ASP A 308 5.75 -15.74 21.50
CA ASP A 308 6.41 -15.06 22.62
C ASP A 308 7.35 -13.94 22.16
N VAL A 309 7.16 -13.40 20.93
CA VAL A 309 7.98 -12.30 20.43
C VAL A 309 7.88 -11.06 21.35
N PRO A 310 9.02 -10.42 21.72
CA PRO A 310 9.01 -9.26 22.59
C PRO A 310 8.55 -7.97 21.87
N GLU A 311 8.67 -7.93 20.55
CA GLU A 311 8.32 -6.77 19.72
C GLU A 311 8.01 -7.20 18.28
N ILE A 312 7.28 -6.35 17.55
CA ILE A 312 6.89 -6.57 16.16
C ILE A 312 7.24 -5.32 15.36
N PHE A 313 8.01 -5.49 14.28
CA PHE A 313 8.19 -4.46 13.26
C PHE A 313 7.23 -4.70 12.11
N ALA A 314 6.56 -3.64 11.63
CA ALA A 314 5.61 -3.75 10.54
C ALA A 314 5.92 -2.77 9.40
N GLN A 315 6.12 -3.29 8.18
CA GLN A 315 6.12 -2.46 6.98
C GLN A 315 4.73 -1.85 6.77
N CYS A 316 4.69 -0.56 6.43
CA CYS A 316 3.46 0.18 6.20
C CYS A 316 3.31 0.54 4.72
N PRO A 317 2.16 0.26 4.08
CA PRO A 317 1.91 0.75 2.74
C PRO A 317 1.76 2.28 2.70
N ASP A 318 1.91 2.85 1.50
CA ASP A 318 1.49 4.23 1.24
C ASP A 318 -0.04 4.38 1.41
N GLU A 319 -0.50 5.62 1.56
CA GLU A 319 -1.90 5.93 1.86
C GLU A 319 -2.82 6.02 0.62
N SER A 320 -2.40 5.56 -0.55
CA SER A 320 -3.25 5.51 -1.75
C SER A 320 -4.26 4.36 -1.70
N GLY A 321 -5.47 4.58 -2.17
CA GLY A 321 -6.51 3.57 -2.25
C GLY A 321 -6.77 2.87 -0.89
N LEU A 322 -6.79 1.54 -0.90
CA LEU A 322 -6.93 0.74 0.35
C LEU A 322 -5.73 0.85 1.29
N GLY A 323 -4.58 1.36 0.82
CA GLY A 323 -3.40 1.57 1.64
C GLY A 323 -3.66 2.49 2.84
N LEU A 324 -4.52 3.50 2.70
CA LEU A 324 -4.94 4.37 3.82
C LEU A 324 -5.59 3.56 4.94
N ALA A 325 -6.44 2.57 4.61
CA ALA A 325 -7.09 1.71 5.60
C ALA A 325 -6.09 0.79 6.29
N VAL A 326 -5.20 0.12 5.54
CA VAL A 326 -4.17 -0.78 6.09
C VAL A 326 -3.21 0.00 6.99
N SER A 327 -2.70 1.15 6.53
CA SER A 327 -1.84 2.06 7.29
C SER A 327 -2.52 2.49 8.60
N ASN A 328 -3.79 2.89 8.55
CA ASN A 328 -4.55 3.28 9.75
C ASN A 328 -4.65 2.12 10.75
N ARG A 329 -4.86 0.86 10.31
CA ARG A 329 -4.96 -0.32 11.20
C ARG A 329 -3.62 -0.62 11.86
N LEU A 330 -2.54 -0.62 11.12
CA LEU A 330 -1.19 -0.82 11.66
C LEU A 330 -0.81 0.29 12.65
N LYS A 331 -1.02 1.57 12.30
CA LYS A 331 -0.73 2.71 13.17
C LYS A 331 -1.53 2.65 14.47
N LYS A 332 -2.81 2.23 14.44
CA LYS A 332 -3.63 2.05 15.65
C LYS A 332 -3.17 0.85 16.49
N ALA A 333 -2.77 -0.26 15.87
CA ALA A 333 -2.18 -1.41 16.58
C ALA A 333 -0.90 -1.01 17.30
N ALA A 334 -0.08 -0.17 16.68
CA ALA A 334 1.14 0.40 17.25
C ALA A 334 0.92 1.53 18.27
N GLY A 335 -0.33 1.94 18.53
CA GLY A 335 -0.59 3.13 19.35
C GLY A 335 0.04 4.41 18.79
N PHE A 336 0.21 4.47 17.46
CA PHE A 336 0.88 5.53 16.69
C PHE A 336 2.40 5.62 16.94
N HIS A 337 3.03 4.51 17.37
CA HIS A 337 4.48 4.41 17.35
C HIS A 337 4.95 4.13 15.91
N VAL A 338 5.30 5.20 15.21
CA VAL A 338 5.65 5.21 13.78
C VAL A 338 7.03 5.81 13.58
N ILE A 339 7.85 5.14 12.80
CA ILE A 339 9.18 5.59 12.40
C ILE A 339 9.21 5.71 10.88
N GLU A 340 9.68 6.83 10.36
CA GLU A 340 9.90 7.00 8.93
C GLU A 340 11.31 6.52 8.57
N ALA A 341 11.38 5.53 7.68
CA ALA A 341 12.65 5.01 7.20
C ALA A 341 13.33 6.06 6.29
N PRO A 342 14.65 6.25 6.42
CA PRO A 342 15.38 7.16 5.54
C PRO A 342 15.32 6.66 4.10
N ARG A 343 15.07 7.57 3.15
CA ARG A 343 15.10 7.21 1.73
C ARG A 343 16.54 6.96 1.26
N PRO A 344 16.77 6.12 0.23
CA PRO A 344 18.11 5.92 -0.32
C PRO A 344 18.66 7.21 -0.92
N LEU A 345 20.00 7.37 -0.86
CA LEU A 345 20.70 8.40 -1.62
C LEU A 345 20.72 8.01 -3.09
N VAL A 346 20.19 8.86 -3.98
CA VAL A 346 20.17 8.61 -5.42
C VAL A 346 21.29 9.38 -6.11
N VAL A 347 22.20 8.65 -6.77
CA VAL A 347 23.33 9.22 -7.50
C VAL A 347 23.24 8.89 -8.98
N GLY A 348 23.05 9.91 -9.81
CA GLY A 348 23.15 9.75 -11.26
C GLY A 348 24.61 9.65 -11.69
N ILE A 349 24.97 8.61 -12.43
CA ILE A 349 26.36 8.36 -12.85
C ILE A 349 26.43 8.46 -14.37
N THR A 350 27.24 9.39 -14.85
CA THR A 350 27.42 9.63 -16.28
C THR A 350 28.90 9.81 -16.62
N GLY A 351 29.19 10.00 -17.89
CA GLY A 351 30.53 10.27 -18.36
C GLY A 351 30.81 9.65 -19.72
N PRO A 352 31.82 10.15 -20.43
CA PRO A 352 32.13 9.71 -21.79
C PRO A 352 32.66 8.28 -21.83
N THR A 353 32.54 7.63 -23.00
CA THR A 353 33.06 6.28 -23.26
C THR A 353 34.57 6.20 -22.95
N GLY A 354 35.00 5.13 -22.29
CA GLY A 354 36.40 4.90 -21.91
C GLY A 354 36.85 5.64 -20.66
N ALA A 355 35.98 6.43 -20.00
CA ALA A 355 36.30 7.16 -18.77
C ALA A 355 36.49 6.26 -17.54
N GLY A 356 35.83 5.09 -17.49
CA GLY A 356 35.90 4.17 -16.36
C GLY A 356 34.65 4.10 -15.51
N LYS A 357 33.52 4.50 -16.07
CA LYS A 357 32.20 4.49 -15.40
C LYS A 357 31.86 3.13 -14.75
N THR A 358 32.15 2.02 -15.46
CA THR A 358 31.92 0.66 -14.94
C THR A 358 32.67 0.39 -13.62
N SER A 359 33.90 0.91 -13.44
CA SER A 359 34.63 0.76 -12.17
C SER A 359 33.98 1.56 -11.04
N ALA A 360 33.41 2.74 -11.33
CA ALA A 360 32.66 3.51 -10.35
C ALA A 360 31.35 2.79 -9.95
N LEU A 361 30.64 2.19 -10.92
CA LEU A 361 29.43 1.41 -10.64
C LEU A 361 29.73 0.20 -9.75
N ARG A 362 30.80 -0.55 -10.03
CA ARG A 362 31.25 -1.67 -9.18
C ARG A 362 31.62 -1.23 -7.76
N ALA A 363 32.20 -0.04 -7.62
CA ALA A 363 32.51 0.52 -6.30
C ALA A 363 31.22 0.82 -5.50
N LEU A 364 30.17 1.29 -6.16
CA LEU A 364 28.87 1.52 -5.54
C LEU A 364 28.23 0.18 -5.11
N GLU A 365 28.23 -0.84 -5.98
CA GLU A 365 27.75 -2.19 -5.67
C GLU A 365 28.51 -2.82 -4.48
N GLN A 366 29.82 -2.60 -4.39
CA GLN A 366 30.63 -3.07 -3.26
C GLN A 366 30.24 -2.47 -1.91
N LEU A 367 29.56 -1.32 -1.91
CA LEU A 367 28.97 -0.71 -0.70
C LEU A 367 27.55 -1.21 -0.41
N GLY A 368 27.06 -2.21 -1.12
CA GLY A 368 25.66 -2.66 -1.04
C GLY A 368 24.69 -1.73 -1.77
N GLY A 369 25.20 -0.88 -2.66
CA GLY A 369 24.37 -0.03 -3.51
C GLY A 369 23.71 -0.81 -4.64
N CYS A 370 22.57 -0.30 -5.10
CA CYS A 370 21.83 -0.81 -6.26
C CYS A 370 22.18 0.01 -7.50
N VAL A 371 22.55 -0.64 -8.61
CA VAL A 371 22.79 0.04 -9.89
C VAL A 371 21.60 -0.18 -10.82
N LEU A 372 21.02 0.91 -11.32
CA LEU A 372 19.97 0.95 -12.32
C LEU A 372 20.59 1.34 -13.67
N ASP A 373 20.89 0.35 -14.49
CA ASP A 373 21.38 0.54 -15.86
C ASP A 373 20.22 0.93 -16.78
N CYS A 374 20.16 2.18 -17.18
CA CYS A 374 19.07 2.72 -18.00
C CYS A 374 18.95 2.05 -19.37
N ASP A 375 20.08 1.65 -19.98
CA ASP A 375 20.06 0.97 -21.27
C ASP A 375 19.48 -0.45 -21.12
N ALA A 376 19.90 -1.18 -20.09
CA ALA A 376 19.37 -2.51 -19.80
C ALA A 376 17.88 -2.48 -19.44
N ILE A 377 17.48 -1.52 -18.60
CA ILE A 377 16.06 -1.32 -18.19
C ILE A 377 15.20 -0.97 -19.42
N TYR A 378 15.64 -0.05 -20.25
CA TYR A 378 14.94 0.28 -21.49
C TYR A 378 14.73 -0.94 -22.40
N HIS A 379 15.77 -1.76 -22.57
CA HIS A 379 15.66 -2.99 -23.35
C HIS A 379 14.72 -4.03 -22.72
N GLU A 380 14.62 -4.08 -21.40
CA GLU A 380 13.64 -4.91 -20.71
C GLU A 380 12.22 -4.38 -20.91
N MET A 381 11.98 -3.08 -20.74
CA MET A 381 10.69 -2.42 -20.97
C MET A 381 10.17 -2.66 -22.40
N LEU A 382 11.03 -2.61 -23.41
CA LEU A 382 10.65 -2.92 -24.80
C LEU A 382 10.08 -4.33 -24.97
N ARG A 383 10.39 -5.28 -24.08
CA ARG A 383 9.88 -6.66 -24.11
C ARG A 383 8.65 -6.86 -23.23
N THR A 384 8.56 -6.14 -22.11
CA THR A 384 7.62 -6.44 -21.03
C THR A 384 6.57 -5.35 -20.79
N ASP A 385 6.86 -4.09 -21.16
CA ASP A 385 5.99 -2.96 -20.92
C ASP A 385 5.03 -2.73 -22.10
N ASN A 386 3.74 -3.01 -21.87
CA ASN A 386 2.71 -2.87 -22.90
C ASN A 386 2.41 -1.39 -23.23
N ASP A 387 2.55 -0.48 -22.29
CA ASP A 387 2.27 0.95 -22.49
C ASP A 387 3.36 1.57 -23.36
N LEU A 388 4.64 1.28 -23.06
CA LEU A 388 5.77 1.71 -23.89
C LEU A 388 5.64 1.15 -25.32
N ARG A 389 5.34 -0.14 -25.45
CA ARG A 389 5.17 -0.79 -26.75
C ARG A 389 4.00 -0.20 -27.54
N GLY A 390 2.88 0.05 -26.86
CA GLY A 390 1.70 0.70 -27.44
C GLY A 390 2.01 2.11 -27.94
N ALA A 391 2.72 2.92 -27.16
CA ALA A 391 3.14 4.27 -27.52
C ALA A 391 4.09 4.28 -28.75
N ILE A 392 5.06 3.35 -28.79
CA ILE A 392 5.98 3.20 -29.93
C ILE A 392 5.20 2.76 -31.17
N THR A 393 4.30 1.77 -31.05
CA THR A 393 3.48 1.31 -32.19
C THR A 393 2.58 2.43 -32.72
N ALA A 394 1.96 3.20 -31.86
CA ALA A 394 1.12 4.34 -32.25
C ALA A 394 1.93 5.45 -32.98
N ALA A 395 3.21 5.60 -32.62
CA ALA A 395 4.08 6.62 -33.21
C ALA A 395 4.72 6.21 -34.53
N PHE A 396 5.13 4.93 -34.65
CA PHE A 396 6.00 4.43 -35.73
C PHE A 396 5.39 3.26 -36.51
N GLY A 397 4.17 2.86 -36.20
CA GLY A 397 3.51 1.71 -36.81
C GLY A 397 4.01 0.37 -36.24
N ASP A 398 3.79 -0.69 -37.02
CA ASP A 398 4.15 -2.05 -36.60
C ASP A 398 5.67 -2.27 -36.74
N VAL A 399 6.40 -1.91 -35.69
CA VAL A 399 7.86 -2.06 -35.56
C VAL A 399 8.25 -3.19 -34.60
N PHE A 400 7.28 -4.03 -34.20
CA PHE A 400 7.53 -5.24 -33.43
C PHE A 400 7.33 -6.50 -34.30
N THR A 401 8.12 -7.52 -34.03
CA THR A 401 7.98 -8.83 -34.67
C THR A 401 6.79 -9.60 -34.06
N PRO A 402 6.26 -10.65 -34.73
CA PRO A 402 5.14 -11.43 -34.21
C PRO A 402 5.40 -12.08 -32.84
N ASP A 403 6.66 -12.37 -32.51
CA ASP A 403 7.09 -12.83 -31.18
C ASP A 403 7.31 -11.69 -30.16
N GLY A 404 6.95 -10.46 -30.55
CA GLY A 404 6.92 -9.31 -29.65
C GLY A 404 8.25 -8.62 -29.42
N GLN A 405 9.29 -8.92 -30.19
CA GLN A 405 10.56 -8.21 -30.10
C GLN A 405 10.59 -6.97 -31.00
N LEU A 406 11.33 -5.94 -30.58
CA LEU A 406 11.52 -4.75 -31.40
C LEU A 406 12.37 -5.08 -32.65
N ASP A 407 11.82 -4.80 -33.82
CA ASP A 407 12.58 -4.82 -35.08
C ASP A 407 13.46 -3.55 -35.15
N ARG A 408 14.69 -3.70 -34.64
CA ARG A 408 15.66 -2.60 -34.56
C ARG A 408 16.04 -2.04 -35.94
N GLN A 409 16.04 -2.88 -36.97
CA GLN A 409 16.37 -2.47 -38.34
C GLN A 409 15.24 -1.61 -38.90
N LYS A 410 13.99 -2.05 -38.72
CA LYS A 410 12.80 -1.34 -39.17
C LYS A 410 12.65 0.03 -38.45
N LEU A 411 12.74 0.03 -37.12
CA LEU A 411 12.69 1.29 -36.34
C LEU A 411 13.89 2.19 -36.68
N GLY A 412 15.10 1.63 -36.80
CA GLY A 412 16.30 2.36 -37.15
C GLY A 412 16.17 3.09 -38.48
N THR A 413 15.59 2.44 -39.50
CA THR A 413 15.34 3.06 -40.80
C THR A 413 14.38 4.25 -40.71
N LEU A 414 13.42 4.22 -39.78
CA LEU A 414 12.45 5.29 -39.59
C LEU A 414 13.05 6.48 -38.81
N VAL A 415 13.98 6.24 -37.89
CA VAL A 415 14.47 7.28 -36.98
C VAL A 415 15.88 7.78 -37.30
N PHE A 416 16.77 6.92 -37.86
CA PHE A 416 18.12 7.32 -38.23
C PHE A 416 18.10 8.05 -39.59
N GLY A 417 18.37 9.34 -39.57
CA GLY A 417 18.31 10.21 -40.77
C GLY A 417 17.21 11.28 -40.68
N ASP A 418 16.28 11.14 -39.73
CA ASP A 418 15.25 12.15 -39.44
C ASP A 418 15.32 12.57 -37.96
N ALA A 419 15.87 13.75 -37.70
CA ALA A 419 16.01 14.28 -36.34
C ALA A 419 14.67 14.46 -35.61
N ALA A 420 13.57 14.73 -36.35
CA ALA A 420 12.24 14.89 -35.76
C ALA A 420 11.70 13.54 -35.26
N GLN A 421 11.89 12.46 -36.04
CA GLN A 421 11.47 11.12 -35.63
C GLN A 421 12.32 10.58 -34.47
N LEU A 422 13.62 10.84 -34.48
CA LEU A 422 14.49 10.49 -33.36
C LEU A 422 14.07 11.21 -32.07
N ASN A 423 13.75 12.53 -32.16
CA ASN A 423 13.26 13.29 -31.02
C ASN A 423 11.91 12.75 -30.52
N ARG A 424 11.03 12.33 -31.43
CA ARG A 424 9.74 11.72 -31.06
C ARG A 424 9.92 10.40 -30.32
N LEU A 425 10.84 9.54 -30.76
CA LEU A 425 11.18 8.30 -30.07
C LEU A 425 11.74 8.60 -28.66
N ASN A 426 12.70 9.52 -28.58
CA ASN A 426 13.29 9.92 -27.31
C ASN A 426 12.24 10.48 -26.34
N ALA A 427 11.28 11.28 -26.82
CA ALA A 427 10.20 11.80 -25.99
C ALA A 427 9.33 10.69 -25.37
N ILE A 428 9.00 9.64 -26.13
CA ILE A 428 8.26 8.48 -25.62
C ILE A 428 9.07 7.75 -24.54
N ILE A 429 10.36 7.52 -24.80
CA ILE A 429 11.24 6.82 -23.84
C ILE A 429 11.40 7.66 -22.57
N TYR A 430 11.64 8.95 -22.69
CA TYR A 430 11.88 9.87 -21.57
C TYR A 430 10.61 10.18 -20.77
N ASP A 431 9.42 9.84 -21.24
CA ASP A 431 8.19 9.87 -20.46
C ASP A 431 8.03 8.60 -19.59
N GLN A 432 8.39 7.43 -20.12
CA GLN A 432 8.13 6.14 -19.46
C GLN A 432 9.28 5.68 -18.55
N LEU A 433 10.54 5.85 -19.00
CA LEU A 433 11.72 5.38 -18.25
C LEU A 433 11.84 5.98 -16.84
N PRO A 434 11.58 7.28 -16.60
CA PRO A 434 11.61 7.83 -15.25
C PRO A 434 10.66 7.13 -14.28
N ARG A 435 9.45 6.78 -14.72
CA ARG A 435 8.44 6.08 -13.89
C ARG A 435 8.93 4.70 -13.47
N GLU A 436 9.55 3.96 -14.39
CA GLU A 436 10.11 2.64 -14.09
C GLU A 436 11.33 2.74 -13.16
N LEU A 437 12.17 3.77 -13.32
CA LEU A 437 13.27 4.04 -12.40
C LEU A 437 12.76 4.38 -11.00
N ASP A 438 11.76 5.25 -10.87
CA ASP A 438 11.13 5.58 -9.58
C ASP A 438 10.56 4.32 -8.91
N ARG A 439 9.88 3.46 -9.67
CA ARG A 439 9.38 2.18 -9.16
C ARG A 439 10.49 1.28 -8.64
N ARG A 440 11.59 1.12 -9.40
CA ARG A 440 12.74 0.28 -8.99
C ARG A 440 13.46 0.86 -7.79
N MET A 441 13.64 2.16 -7.72
CA MET A 441 14.21 2.86 -6.56
C MET A 441 13.35 2.64 -5.32
N ALA A 442 12.04 2.78 -5.43
CA ALA A 442 11.12 2.58 -4.31
C ALA A 442 11.13 1.15 -3.76
N LEU A 443 11.40 0.16 -4.61
CA LEU A 443 11.49 -1.25 -4.22
C LEU A 443 12.88 -1.66 -3.72
N SER A 444 13.92 -0.86 -3.97
CA SER A 444 15.29 -1.20 -3.59
C SER A 444 15.52 -1.00 -2.09
N PRO A 445 16.01 -2.01 -1.35
CA PRO A 445 16.43 -1.85 0.05
C PRO A 445 17.84 -1.26 0.18
N ALA A 446 18.52 -0.96 -0.92
CA ALA A 446 19.88 -0.42 -0.89
C ALA A 446 19.90 1.00 -0.33
N PRO A 447 20.86 1.34 0.54
CA PRO A 447 20.99 2.68 1.13
C PRO A 447 21.42 3.74 0.11
N ILE A 448 22.00 3.31 -1.01
CA ILE A 448 22.44 4.16 -2.12
C ILE A 448 22.04 3.52 -3.45
N VAL A 449 21.47 4.32 -4.36
CA VAL A 449 21.07 3.86 -5.69
C VAL A 449 21.83 4.68 -6.74
N GLY A 450 22.49 3.99 -7.66
CA GLY A 450 23.15 4.59 -8.81
C GLY A 450 22.30 4.48 -10.06
N ILE A 451 21.95 5.60 -10.72
CA ILE A 451 21.34 5.62 -12.05
C ILE A 451 22.45 5.75 -13.08
N ASP A 452 22.70 4.67 -13.83
CA ASP A 452 23.69 4.66 -14.91
C ASP A 452 23.04 5.09 -16.24
N ALA A 453 23.37 6.29 -16.70
CA ALA A 453 22.91 6.82 -17.97
C ALA A 453 23.99 7.68 -18.66
N ILE A 454 24.28 7.37 -19.94
CA ILE A 454 25.21 8.20 -20.73
C ILE A 454 24.61 9.59 -20.95
N ASN A 455 23.31 9.65 -21.23
CA ASN A 455 22.57 10.90 -21.50
C ASN A 455 21.84 11.42 -20.26
N LEU A 456 22.40 11.21 -19.07
CA LEU A 456 21.76 11.55 -17.79
C LEU A 456 21.21 12.98 -17.73
N VAL A 457 22.00 13.92 -18.24
CA VAL A 457 21.64 15.36 -18.24
C VAL A 457 20.63 15.67 -19.33
N GLU A 458 20.90 15.26 -20.56
CA GLU A 458 20.09 15.56 -21.74
C GLU A 458 18.71 14.89 -21.70
N SER A 459 18.60 13.72 -21.10
CA SER A 459 17.33 13.01 -20.90
C SER A 459 16.47 13.59 -19.78
N GLY A 460 17.04 14.45 -18.94
CA GLY A 460 16.38 14.99 -17.76
C GLY A 460 16.37 14.04 -16.56
N LEU A 461 16.96 12.84 -16.65
CA LEU A 461 17.06 11.88 -15.55
C LEU A 461 17.85 12.41 -14.35
N ALA A 462 18.73 13.39 -14.56
CA ALA A 462 19.42 14.09 -13.48
C ALA A 462 18.47 14.68 -12.41
N LYS A 463 17.21 14.96 -12.77
CA LYS A 463 16.19 15.48 -11.84
C LYS A 463 15.72 14.45 -10.81
N LEU A 464 15.92 13.17 -11.07
CA LEU A 464 15.61 12.08 -10.14
C LEU A 464 16.72 11.88 -9.09
N CYS A 465 17.88 12.53 -9.28
CA CYS A 465 19.07 12.30 -8.49
C CYS A 465 19.27 13.38 -7.43
N ASP A 466 19.70 12.98 -6.23
CA ASP A 466 20.17 13.90 -5.20
C ASP A 466 21.52 14.50 -5.58
N ARG A 467 22.35 13.69 -6.26
CA ARG A 467 23.67 14.06 -6.78
C ARG A 467 23.89 13.49 -8.16
N THR A 468 24.72 14.15 -8.94
CA THR A 468 25.14 13.68 -10.26
C THR A 468 26.66 13.61 -10.32
N LEU A 469 27.18 12.42 -10.61
CA LEU A 469 28.60 12.13 -10.71
C LEU A 469 29.01 11.97 -12.17
N ALA A 470 29.90 12.83 -12.64
CA ALA A 470 30.60 12.63 -13.91
C ALA A 470 31.93 11.90 -13.69
N VAL A 471 32.09 10.75 -14.35
CA VAL A 471 33.36 10.06 -14.46
C VAL A 471 34.03 10.48 -15.76
N ILE A 472 35.16 11.18 -15.67
CA ILE A 472 35.94 11.65 -16.83
C ILE A 472 37.35 11.08 -16.83
N ALA A 473 38.03 11.11 -17.97
CA ALA A 473 39.45 10.71 -18.10
C ALA A 473 40.10 11.45 -19.26
N PRO A 474 41.44 11.66 -19.22
CA PRO A 474 42.19 12.26 -20.33
C PRO A 474 41.90 11.55 -21.65
N ALA A 475 41.77 12.31 -22.75
CA ALA A 475 41.40 11.78 -24.06
C ALA A 475 42.29 10.60 -24.52
N GLU A 476 43.61 10.69 -24.32
CA GLU A 476 44.56 9.63 -24.67
C GLU A 476 44.30 8.32 -23.89
N ASN A 477 43.94 8.42 -22.62
CA ASN A 477 43.59 7.25 -21.81
C ASN A 477 42.28 6.61 -22.33
N ARG A 478 41.32 7.43 -22.71
CA ARG A 478 40.05 6.97 -23.29
C ARG A 478 40.28 6.27 -24.63
N VAL A 479 41.05 6.85 -25.53
CA VAL A 479 41.38 6.26 -26.83
C VAL A 479 42.02 4.88 -26.62
N ARG A 480 43.05 4.76 -25.76
CA ARG A 480 43.71 3.50 -25.47
C ARG A 480 42.74 2.44 -24.92
N ARG A 481 41.89 2.82 -23.97
CA ARG A 481 40.90 1.91 -23.35
C ARG A 481 39.87 1.43 -24.34
N ILE A 482 39.39 2.33 -25.23
CA ILE A 482 38.40 2.00 -26.28
C ILE A 482 39.01 1.03 -27.29
N MET A 483 40.23 1.29 -27.75
CA MET A 483 40.94 0.38 -28.67
C MET A 483 41.12 -1.00 -28.05
N ALA A 484 41.55 -1.08 -26.78
CA ALA A 484 41.76 -2.36 -26.11
C ALA A 484 40.48 -3.16 -25.90
N ARG A 485 39.35 -2.45 -25.62
CA ARG A 485 38.05 -3.08 -25.39
C ARG A 485 37.36 -3.53 -26.67
N ASP A 486 37.36 -2.67 -27.71
CA ASP A 486 36.51 -2.82 -28.91
C ASP A 486 37.29 -3.36 -30.09
N GLY A 487 38.64 -3.49 -30.02
CA GLY A 487 39.48 -3.98 -31.09
C GLY A 487 39.52 -3.09 -32.34
N ILE A 488 39.26 -1.77 -32.16
CA ILE A 488 39.17 -0.80 -33.26
C ILE A 488 40.48 -0.04 -33.48
N THR A 489 40.62 0.61 -34.63
CA THR A 489 41.78 1.44 -34.94
C THR A 489 41.85 2.70 -34.10
N GLU A 490 43.05 3.25 -33.90
CA GLU A 490 43.22 4.49 -33.17
C GLU A 490 42.46 5.65 -33.81
N GLU A 491 42.48 5.76 -35.11
CA GLU A 491 41.76 6.79 -35.87
C GLU A 491 40.26 6.76 -35.54
N TYR A 492 39.66 5.59 -35.56
CA TYR A 492 38.23 5.43 -35.27
C TYR A 492 37.95 5.67 -33.77
N ALA A 493 38.84 5.25 -32.87
CA ALA A 493 38.71 5.54 -31.44
C ALA A 493 38.78 7.06 -31.15
N ARG A 494 39.67 7.80 -31.81
CA ARG A 494 39.77 9.27 -31.71
C ARG A 494 38.51 9.97 -32.22
N LEU A 495 37.94 9.52 -33.33
CA LEU A 495 36.65 10.03 -33.84
C LEU A 495 35.54 9.84 -32.82
N ARG A 496 35.45 8.66 -32.19
CA ARG A 496 34.46 8.38 -31.16
C ARG A 496 34.65 9.26 -29.91
N VAL A 497 35.88 9.54 -29.51
CA VAL A 497 36.18 10.42 -28.36
C VAL A 497 35.81 11.86 -28.69
N ALA A 498 36.12 12.34 -29.90
CA ALA A 498 35.83 13.72 -30.35
C ALA A 498 34.31 13.99 -30.52
N ALA A 499 33.52 12.96 -30.83
CA ALA A 499 32.06 13.08 -31.01
C ALA A 499 31.30 13.22 -29.66
N GLN A 500 31.95 13.06 -28.53
CA GLN A 500 31.33 13.12 -27.22
C GLN A 500 31.46 14.49 -26.56
N LYS A 501 30.65 14.73 -25.51
CA LYS A 501 30.73 15.93 -24.70
C LYS A 501 32.11 16.09 -24.07
N ASP A 502 32.56 17.31 -23.95
CA ASP A 502 33.83 17.68 -23.31
C ASP A 502 33.70 17.76 -21.78
N ASP A 503 34.83 17.91 -21.10
CA ASP A 503 34.87 18.03 -19.66
C ASP A 503 34.16 19.27 -19.14
N ALA A 504 34.09 20.36 -19.93
CA ALA A 504 33.42 21.59 -19.55
C ALA A 504 31.90 21.38 -19.42
N PHE A 505 31.31 20.58 -20.32
CA PHE A 505 29.90 20.19 -20.21
C PHE A 505 29.61 19.51 -18.87
N TYR A 506 30.39 18.51 -18.50
CA TYR A 506 30.16 17.78 -17.24
C TYR A 506 30.39 18.65 -16.00
N ARG A 507 31.40 19.54 -16.03
CA ARG A 507 31.67 20.50 -14.94
C ARG A 507 30.48 21.44 -14.70
N THR A 508 29.77 21.80 -15.75
CA THR A 508 28.62 22.72 -15.67
C THR A 508 27.36 22.04 -15.17
N HIS A 509 27.17 20.75 -15.50
CA HIS A 509 25.88 20.07 -15.32
C HIS A 509 25.87 19.00 -14.24
N CYS A 510 27.03 18.58 -13.72
CA CYS A 510 27.11 17.58 -12.67
C CYS A 510 27.57 18.19 -11.34
N THR A 511 27.05 17.68 -10.23
CA THR A 511 27.41 18.15 -8.88
C THR A 511 28.78 17.70 -8.46
N ASP A 512 29.22 16.53 -8.95
CA ASP A 512 30.47 15.88 -8.57
C ASP A 512 31.22 15.36 -9.80
N MET A 513 32.54 15.24 -9.65
CA MET A 513 33.41 14.71 -10.70
C MET A 513 34.50 13.81 -10.14
N LEU A 514 34.70 12.66 -10.80
CA LEU A 514 35.89 11.83 -10.62
C LEU A 514 36.73 11.80 -11.89
N VAL A 515 37.99 12.18 -11.76
CA VAL A 515 38.95 12.20 -12.88
C VAL A 515 39.78 10.93 -12.85
N ASN A 516 39.50 9.99 -13.73
CA ASN A 516 40.19 8.71 -13.78
C ASN A 516 41.56 8.83 -14.50
N THR A 517 42.57 9.10 -13.73
CA THR A 517 44.01 9.06 -14.16
C THR A 517 44.72 7.76 -13.74
N SER A 518 44.00 6.85 -13.07
CA SER A 518 44.57 5.62 -12.49
C SER A 518 45.06 4.66 -13.56
N ALA A 519 46.17 3.97 -13.23
CA ALA A 519 46.82 3.03 -14.12
C ALA A 519 46.00 1.75 -14.35
N THR A 520 45.23 1.33 -13.34
CA THR A 520 44.41 0.11 -13.40
C THR A 520 42.93 0.40 -13.02
N PRO A 521 41.98 -0.45 -13.49
CA PRO A 521 40.58 -0.35 -13.09
C PRO A 521 40.37 -0.46 -11.57
N GLU A 522 41.13 -1.31 -10.90
CA GLU A 522 41.05 -1.58 -9.46
C GLU A 522 41.46 -0.34 -8.64
N ALA A 523 42.51 0.36 -9.07
CA ALA A 523 42.96 1.58 -8.42
C ALA A 523 41.87 2.65 -8.51
N PHE A 524 41.25 2.84 -9.68
CA PHE A 524 40.15 3.78 -9.83
C PHE A 524 38.89 3.34 -9.07
N GLN A 525 38.59 2.04 -9.02
CA GLN A 525 37.48 1.53 -8.21
C GLN A 525 37.66 1.87 -6.73
N ALA A 526 38.90 1.79 -6.20
CA ALA A 526 39.19 2.18 -4.82
C ALA A 526 38.98 3.69 -4.56
N GLU A 527 39.36 4.55 -5.52
CA GLU A 527 39.07 5.99 -5.48
C GLU A 527 37.57 6.27 -5.48
N ALA A 528 36.84 5.62 -6.37
CA ALA A 528 35.36 5.74 -6.45
C ALA A 528 34.69 5.23 -5.16
N LEU A 529 35.18 4.13 -4.59
CA LEU A 529 34.70 3.60 -3.32
C LEU A 529 34.85 4.60 -2.17
N ALA A 530 36.01 5.27 -2.10
CA ALA A 530 36.26 6.33 -1.10
C ALA A 530 35.27 7.49 -1.26
N PHE A 531 35.03 7.92 -2.50
CA PHE A 531 34.04 8.95 -2.83
C PHE A 531 32.63 8.55 -2.37
N PHE A 532 32.15 7.35 -2.74
CA PHE A 532 30.81 6.91 -2.34
C PHE A 532 30.65 6.78 -0.84
N ARG A 533 31.70 6.34 -0.12
CA ARG A 533 31.70 6.31 1.36
C ARG A 533 31.56 7.70 1.97
N GLU A 534 32.18 8.71 1.35
CA GLU A 534 32.09 10.09 1.84
C GLU A 534 30.67 10.65 1.66
N ILE A 535 30.08 10.50 0.48
CA ILE A 535 28.75 11.06 0.20
C ILE A 535 27.63 10.31 0.92
N ALA A 536 27.80 9.02 1.21
CA ALA A 536 26.84 8.22 1.98
C ALA A 536 26.81 8.55 3.48
N ARG A 537 27.82 9.28 4.00
CA ARG A 537 27.90 9.73 5.41
C ARG A 537 27.29 11.11 5.63
N LYS A 538 27.10 11.87 4.56
CA LYS A 538 26.52 13.24 4.58
C LYS A 538 25.01 13.20 4.41
#